data_b820a7bea84a963be2fcfdc7a6196418
#
_entry.id   b820a7bea84a963be2fcfdc7a6196418
#
_cell.length_a   1.000
_cell.length_b   1.000
_cell.length_c   1.000
_cell.angle_alpha   90.00
_cell.angle_beta   90.00
_cell.angle_gamma   90.00
#
_symmetry.space_group_name_H-M   'P 1'
#
loop_
_entity.id
_entity.type
_entity.pdbx_description
1 polymer ?
#
loop_
_entity_poly.entity_id
_entity_poly.type
_entity_poly.pdbx_seq_one_letter_code
_entity_poly.pdbx_strand_id
1 'polypeptide(L)'
;MDFEIETENDLSENIDLEERTSSFKAEICTDIIQTISHVVLARMIADFTLKLAMHDTTPDRIAGVQMAAKEYDKAVSNAKKAIMANLNCFTADETEELLRSDTGYYTIIEKLSEFFEEVC
;
A
#
# COMPACT_ATOMS: atom_id res chain seq x y z
N MET A 1 -26.35 -34.51 19.49
CA MET A 1 -25.87 -33.15 19.46
C MET A 1 -24.40 -33.07 18.99
N ASP A 2 -23.53 -33.78 19.61
CA ASP A 2 -22.11 -33.75 19.24
C ASP A 2 -21.85 -34.22 17.82
N PHE A 3 -22.62 -35.19 17.35
CA PHE A 3 -22.50 -35.70 16.00
C PHE A 3 -22.91 -34.66 14.95
N GLU A 4 -23.95 -33.88 15.18
CA GLU A 4 -24.38 -32.81 14.29
C GLU A 4 -23.39 -31.71 14.25
N ILE A 5 -22.76 -31.38 15.39
CA ILE A 5 -21.71 -30.38 15.48
C ILE A 5 -20.48 -30.80 14.68
N GLU A 6 -20.10 -32.07 14.71
CA GLU A 6 -18.96 -32.58 13.94
C GLU A 6 -19.21 -32.47 12.43
N THR A 7 -20.42 -32.75 11.96
CA THR A 7 -20.79 -32.64 10.56
C THR A 7 -20.78 -31.17 10.10
N GLU A 8 -21.29 -30.31 10.93
CA GLU A 8 -21.28 -28.87 10.68
C GLU A 8 -19.84 -28.32 10.67
N ASN A 9 -18.97 -28.82 11.55
CA ASN A 9 -17.59 -28.44 11.62
C ASN A 9 -16.82 -28.76 10.33
N ASP A 10 -17.06 -29.91 9.72
CA ASP A 10 -16.41 -30.29 8.46
C ASP A 10 -16.80 -29.34 7.33
N LEU A 11 -18.07 -28.97 7.23
CA LEU A 11 -18.54 -27.99 6.26
C LEU A 11 -18.03 -26.61 6.59
N SER A 12 -17.97 -26.25 7.87
CA SER A 12 -17.46 -24.96 8.33
C SER A 12 -15.96 -24.82 8.04
N GLU A 13 -15.18 -25.87 8.17
CA GLU A 13 -13.76 -25.85 7.87
C GLU A 13 -13.50 -25.47 6.41
N ASN A 14 -14.23 -26.03 5.47
CA ASN A 14 -14.09 -25.69 4.05
C ASN A 14 -14.49 -24.25 3.76
N ILE A 15 -15.59 -23.80 4.34
CA ILE A 15 -16.07 -22.43 4.20
C ILE A 15 -15.08 -21.46 4.85
N ASP A 16 -14.57 -21.79 6.05
CA ASP A 16 -13.60 -20.99 6.77
C ASP A 16 -12.30 -20.83 5.97
N LEU A 17 -11.83 -21.88 5.30
CA LEU A 17 -10.62 -21.80 4.48
C LEU A 17 -10.81 -20.82 3.31
N GLU A 18 -11.94 -20.87 2.64
CA GLU A 18 -12.27 -19.92 1.57
C GLU A 18 -12.38 -18.50 2.09
N GLU A 19 -13.06 -18.31 3.22
CA GLU A 19 -13.22 -17.01 3.85
C GLU A 19 -11.87 -16.45 4.32
N ARG A 20 -11.03 -17.30 4.91
CA ARG A 20 -9.68 -16.89 5.36
C ARG A 20 -8.80 -16.48 4.19
N THR A 21 -8.85 -17.20 3.08
CA THR A 21 -8.08 -16.87 1.89
C THR A 21 -8.53 -15.54 1.32
N SER A 22 -9.85 -15.35 1.20
CA SER A 22 -10.45 -14.10 0.74
C SER A 22 -10.12 -12.94 1.68
N SER A 23 -10.23 -13.16 2.99
CA SER A 23 -9.94 -12.17 4.02
C SER A 23 -8.46 -11.80 4.04
N PHE A 24 -7.58 -12.78 3.92
CA PHE A 24 -6.13 -12.57 3.85
C PHE A 24 -5.75 -11.71 2.66
N LYS A 25 -6.35 -11.96 1.50
CA LYS A 25 -6.11 -11.14 0.31
C LYS A 25 -6.66 -9.73 0.44
N ALA A 26 -7.83 -9.59 1.04
CA ALA A 26 -8.39 -8.28 1.32
C ALA A 26 -7.46 -7.49 2.25
N GLU A 27 -6.87 -8.15 3.24
CA GLU A 27 -5.89 -7.51 4.12
C GLU A 27 -4.65 -7.05 3.36
N ILE A 28 -4.10 -7.91 2.50
CA ILE A 28 -2.94 -7.57 1.68
C ILE A 28 -3.25 -6.36 0.79
N CYS A 29 -4.39 -6.40 0.11
CA CYS A 29 -4.82 -5.30 -0.75
C CYS A 29 -5.01 -4.00 0.04
N THR A 30 -5.63 -4.09 1.21
CA THR A 30 -5.84 -2.94 2.09
C THR A 30 -4.51 -2.35 2.55
N ASP A 31 -3.59 -3.20 2.97
CA ASP A 31 -2.26 -2.76 3.42
C ASP A 31 -1.50 -2.04 2.31
N ILE A 32 -1.51 -2.60 1.11
CA ILE A 32 -0.84 -1.98 -0.04
C ILE A 32 -1.49 -0.63 -0.38
N ILE A 33 -2.82 -0.57 -0.40
CA ILE A 33 -3.55 0.67 -0.68
C ILE A 33 -3.23 1.73 0.38
N GLN A 34 -3.15 1.35 1.64
CA GLN A 34 -2.78 2.26 2.72
C GLN A 34 -1.38 2.82 2.54
N THR A 35 -0.41 1.97 2.18
CA THR A 35 0.96 2.44 1.96
C THR A 35 1.05 3.37 0.75
N ILE A 36 0.30 3.07 -0.32
CA ILE A 36 0.23 3.95 -1.50
C ILE A 36 -0.40 5.29 -1.13
N SER A 37 -1.47 5.27 -0.32
CA SER A 37 -2.12 6.49 0.15
C SER A 37 -1.16 7.36 0.97
N HIS A 38 -0.33 6.75 1.79
CA HIS A 38 0.71 7.46 2.54
C HIS A 38 1.72 8.12 1.61
N VAL A 39 2.11 7.44 0.53
CA VAL A 39 3.04 8.02 -0.47
C VAL A 39 2.42 9.26 -1.12
N VAL A 40 1.17 9.16 -1.55
CA VAL A 40 0.46 10.28 -2.18
C VAL A 40 0.35 11.46 -1.22
N LEU A 41 -0.08 11.20 0.02
CA LEU A 41 -0.23 12.23 1.04
C LEU A 41 1.12 12.88 1.39
N ALA A 42 2.15 12.07 1.62
CA ALA A 42 3.48 12.58 1.95
C ALA A 42 4.05 13.44 0.82
N ARG A 43 3.78 13.07 -0.42
CA ARG A 43 4.17 13.85 -1.59
C ARG A 43 3.46 15.19 -1.63
N MET A 44 2.16 15.22 -1.38
CA MET A 44 1.39 16.46 -1.32
C MET A 44 1.92 17.39 -0.24
N ILE A 45 2.25 16.84 0.93
CA ILE A 45 2.83 17.61 2.03
C ILE A 45 4.20 18.15 1.65
N ALA A 46 5.05 17.33 1.02
CA ALA A 46 6.38 17.76 0.57
C ALA A 46 6.28 18.91 -0.45
N ASP A 47 5.38 18.80 -1.42
CA ASP A 47 5.16 19.85 -2.42
C ASP A 47 4.64 21.13 -1.76
N PHE A 48 3.74 21.02 -0.81
CA PHE A 48 3.16 22.16 -0.10
C PHE A 48 4.23 22.88 0.74
N THR A 49 5.03 22.12 1.49
CA THR A 49 6.09 22.70 2.31
C THR A 49 7.16 23.38 1.47
N LEU A 50 7.47 22.81 0.30
CA LEU A 50 8.40 23.43 -0.65
C LEU A 50 7.87 24.77 -1.17
N LYS A 51 6.60 24.80 -1.55
CA LYS A 51 5.96 26.04 -2.02
C LYS A 51 5.98 27.11 -0.94
N LEU A 52 5.69 26.75 0.29
CA LEU A 52 5.77 27.69 1.42
C LEU A 52 7.18 28.25 1.60
N ALA A 53 8.20 27.38 1.52
CA ALA A 53 9.59 27.79 1.65
C ALA A 53 10.06 28.69 0.50
N MET A 54 9.49 28.51 -0.68
CA MET A 54 9.77 29.38 -1.83
C MET A 54 9.24 30.79 -1.65
N HIS A 55 8.12 30.94 -0.94
CA HIS A 55 7.54 32.27 -0.64
C HIS A 55 8.25 32.98 0.50
N ASP A 56 8.72 32.21 1.47
CA ASP A 56 9.33 32.78 2.66
C ASP A 56 10.42 31.80 3.16
N THR A 57 11.65 32.05 2.74
CA THR A 57 12.78 31.17 3.02
C THR A 57 13.33 31.47 4.42
N THR A 58 12.71 30.86 5.43
CA THR A 58 13.19 30.91 6.80
C THR A 58 13.83 29.57 7.16
N PRO A 59 14.73 29.54 8.19
CA PRO A 59 15.31 28.26 8.63
C PRO A 59 14.27 27.22 9.03
N ASP A 60 13.17 27.63 9.67
CA ASP A 60 12.10 26.73 10.07
C ASP A 60 11.41 26.11 8.86
N ARG A 61 11.18 26.86 7.82
CA ARG A 61 10.55 26.36 6.59
C ARG A 61 11.48 25.43 5.83
N ILE A 62 12.77 25.73 5.80
CA ILE A 62 13.76 24.86 5.19
C ILE A 62 13.82 23.51 5.94
N ALA A 63 13.81 23.55 7.28
CA ALA A 63 13.77 22.35 8.10
C ALA A 63 12.50 21.54 7.82
N GLY A 64 11.35 22.21 7.63
CA GLY A 64 10.08 21.58 7.26
C GLY A 64 10.15 20.85 5.94
N VAL A 65 10.79 21.45 4.93
CA VAL A 65 10.99 20.81 3.62
C VAL A 65 11.84 19.55 3.76
N GLN A 66 12.91 19.61 4.54
CA GLN A 66 13.78 18.47 4.76
C GLN A 66 13.08 17.33 5.48
N MET A 67 12.26 17.65 6.49
CA MET A 67 11.47 16.66 7.21
C MET A 67 10.44 16.01 6.30
N ALA A 68 9.73 16.82 5.51
CA ALA A 68 8.72 16.31 4.58
C ALA A 68 9.35 15.41 3.51
N ALA A 69 10.53 15.75 3.02
CA ALA A 69 11.25 14.92 2.05
C ALA A 69 11.63 13.57 2.65
N LYS A 70 12.09 13.55 3.90
CA LYS A 70 12.43 12.30 4.60
C LYS A 70 11.20 11.44 4.82
N GLU A 71 10.09 12.03 5.21
CA GLU A 71 8.83 11.29 5.39
C GLU A 71 8.32 10.71 4.06
N TYR A 72 8.49 11.45 2.98
CA TYR A 72 8.16 10.97 1.64
C TYR A 72 9.01 9.76 1.27
N ASP A 73 10.32 9.84 1.43
CA ASP A 73 11.23 8.73 1.14
C ASP A 73 10.91 7.50 1.97
N LYS A 74 10.55 7.70 3.23
CA LYS A 74 10.15 6.63 4.14
C LYS A 74 8.84 5.98 3.69
N ALA A 75 7.87 6.78 3.27
CA ALA A 75 6.60 6.29 2.76
C ALA A 75 6.80 5.46 1.48
N VAL A 76 7.65 5.91 0.56
CA VAL A 76 8.00 5.17 -0.66
C VAL A 76 8.66 3.84 -0.30
N SER A 77 9.60 3.85 0.63
CA SER A 77 10.29 2.64 1.07
C SER A 77 9.32 1.62 1.67
N ASN A 78 8.39 2.07 2.51
CA ASN A 78 7.40 1.20 3.13
C ASN A 78 6.45 0.60 2.09
N ALA A 79 5.97 1.41 1.15
CA ALA A 79 5.09 0.94 0.07
C ALA A 79 5.83 -0.06 -0.83
N LYS A 80 7.07 0.22 -1.16
CA LYS A 80 7.90 -0.68 -1.97
C LYS A 80 8.04 -2.05 -1.32
N LYS A 81 8.32 -2.08 -0.02
CA LYS A 81 8.42 -3.34 0.73
C LYS A 81 7.11 -4.11 0.72
N ALA A 82 6.00 -3.45 0.96
CA ALA A 82 4.68 -4.08 0.98
C ALA A 82 4.32 -4.66 -0.39
N ILE A 83 4.58 -3.91 -1.46
CA ILE A 83 4.28 -4.34 -2.82
C ILE A 83 5.16 -5.52 -3.21
N MET A 84 6.46 -5.43 -2.98
CA MET A 84 7.39 -6.48 -3.38
C MET A 84 7.22 -7.77 -2.57
N ALA A 85 6.73 -7.68 -1.34
CA ALA A 85 6.44 -8.85 -0.53
C ALA A 85 5.23 -9.65 -1.04
N ASN A 86 4.29 -8.99 -1.69
CA ASN A 86 3.00 -9.57 -2.04
C ASN A 86 2.69 -9.64 -3.54
N LEU A 87 3.30 -8.76 -4.34
CA LEU A 87 3.12 -8.74 -5.78
C LEU A 87 4.47 -8.99 -6.46
N ASN A 88 4.50 -9.95 -7.37
CA ASN A 88 5.72 -10.30 -8.11
C ASN A 88 5.60 -9.85 -9.57
N CYS A 89 5.11 -8.63 -9.79
CA CYS A 89 4.87 -8.08 -11.12
C CYS A 89 5.92 -7.06 -11.56
N PHE A 90 6.66 -6.50 -10.60
CA PHE A 90 7.60 -5.41 -10.86
C PHE A 90 8.95 -5.68 -10.21
N THR A 91 10.00 -5.17 -10.81
CA THR A 91 11.32 -5.14 -10.16
C THR A 91 11.32 -4.06 -9.07
N ALA A 92 12.35 -4.09 -8.22
CA ALA A 92 12.51 -3.08 -7.17
C ALA A 92 12.57 -1.65 -7.76
N ASP A 93 13.33 -1.48 -8.83
CA ASP A 93 13.50 -0.18 -9.47
C ASP A 93 12.21 0.28 -10.14
N GLU A 94 11.49 -0.62 -10.82
CA GLU A 94 10.20 -0.31 -11.43
C GLU A 94 9.18 0.11 -10.37
N THR A 95 9.13 -0.59 -9.25
CA THR A 95 8.22 -0.29 -8.15
C THR A 95 8.48 1.11 -7.60
N GLU A 96 9.74 1.43 -7.36
CA GLU A 96 10.10 2.76 -6.85
C GLU A 96 9.76 3.86 -7.85
N GLU A 97 10.06 3.64 -9.13
CA GLU A 97 9.75 4.60 -10.19
C GLU A 97 8.23 4.85 -10.28
N LEU A 98 7.42 3.79 -10.24
CA LEU A 98 5.96 3.91 -10.27
C LEU A 98 5.43 4.66 -9.05
N LEU A 99 5.99 4.39 -7.86
CA LEU A 99 5.56 5.07 -6.64
C LEU A 99 5.91 6.55 -6.63
N ARG A 100 7.02 6.93 -7.24
CA ARG A 100 7.46 8.34 -7.29
C ARG A 100 6.82 9.11 -8.43
N SER A 101 6.19 8.44 -9.39
CA SER A 101 5.48 9.06 -10.50
C SER A 101 4.13 9.62 -10.05
N ASP A 102 3.67 10.68 -10.71
CA ASP A 102 2.35 11.30 -10.45
C ASP A 102 1.19 10.32 -10.63
N THR A 103 1.31 9.44 -11.62
CA THR A 103 0.22 8.54 -12.01
C THR A 103 0.62 7.07 -11.98
N GLY A 104 1.89 6.78 -11.70
CA GLY A 104 2.40 5.40 -11.74
C GLY A 104 1.73 4.47 -10.75
N TYR A 105 1.23 4.99 -9.63
CA TYR A 105 0.55 4.17 -8.64
C TYR A 105 -0.74 3.52 -9.19
N TYR A 106 -1.35 4.09 -10.22
CA TYR A 106 -2.51 3.48 -10.87
C TYR A 106 -2.16 2.13 -11.49
N THR A 107 -0.97 2.00 -12.06
CA THR A 107 -0.49 0.73 -12.62
C THR A 107 -0.39 -0.32 -11.51
N ILE A 108 0.09 0.05 -10.34
CA ILE A 108 0.18 -0.85 -9.20
C ILE A 108 -1.22 -1.27 -8.75
N ILE A 109 -2.16 -0.33 -8.70
CA ILE A 109 -3.55 -0.61 -8.31
C ILE A 109 -4.22 -1.55 -9.32
N GLU A 110 -3.97 -1.39 -10.62
CA GLU A 110 -4.47 -2.30 -11.63
C GLU A 110 -3.98 -3.74 -11.40
N LYS A 111 -2.68 -3.89 -11.12
CA LYS A 111 -2.11 -5.21 -10.84
C LYS A 111 -2.64 -5.79 -9.54
N LEU A 112 -2.90 -4.93 -8.57
CA LEU A 112 -3.51 -5.34 -7.30
C LEU A 112 -4.93 -5.85 -7.53
N SER A 113 -5.71 -5.20 -8.39
CA SER A 113 -7.05 -5.63 -8.76
C SER A 113 -7.02 -6.99 -9.44
N GLU A 114 -6.10 -7.21 -10.37
CA GLU A 114 -5.89 -8.50 -11.02
C GLU A 114 -5.54 -9.58 -9.99
N PHE A 115 -4.64 -9.26 -9.07
CA PHE A 115 -4.24 -10.17 -7.99
C PHE A 115 -5.44 -10.57 -7.14
N PHE A 116 -6.30 -9.63 -6.80
CA PHE A 116 -7.49 -9.89 -6.00
C PHE A 116 -8.49 -10.77 -6.75
N GLU A 117 -8.68 -10.50 -8.04
CA GLU A 117 -9.62 -11.24 -8.89
C GLU A 117 -9.16 -12.67 -9.17
N GLU A 118 -7.88 -12.88 -9.42
CA GLU A 118 -7.33 -14.20 -9.74
C GLU A 118 -7.64 -15.24 -8.67
N VAL A 119 -7.98 -14.82 -7.50
CA VAL A 119 -8.15 -15.71 -6.37
C VAL A 119 -9.59 -15.80 -5.93
N CYS A 120 -10.40 -14.97 -6.49
CA CYS A 120 -11.83 -15.17 -6.43
C CYS A 120 -12.23 -15.99 -7.65
#